data_86c84f98ccfd937c9a108030be58109b
#
_entry.id   86c84f98ccfd937c9a108030be58109b
#
_cell.length_a   1.000
_cell.length_b   1.000
_cell.length_c   1.000
_cell.angle_alpha   90.00
_cell.angle_beta   90.00
_cell.angle_gamma   90.00
#
_symmetry.space_group_name_H-M   'P 1'
#
loop_
_entity.id
_entity.type
_entity.pdbx_description
1 polymer ?
#
loop_
_entity_poly.entity_id
_entity_poly.type
_entity_poly.pdbx_seq_one_letter_code
_entity_poly.pdbx_strand_id
1 'polypeptide(L)'
;MKPKLILIGGGGHCKSCIDVIEQENKFLIAGIVDTNRSICDLLGYPWLGHDDDLANLKLSYDYALITIGQIKSPAIRVRLFNYAKSLGFKLPVIISPRAYVSKHAKLGNGTIVMHDALINAEAIVGENCIINTKSLIEHDAVIENNCHISTGAIINGGAIVKQGSFVGSNAVTKESVKTNEKDFIKAGSLFKGYANE
;
A
#
# COMPACT_ATOMS: atom_id res chain seq x y z
N MET A 1 8.10 -24.90 2.45
CA MET A 1 7.58 -24.25 1.23
C MET A 1 7.16 -22.83 1.58
N LYS A 2 7.35 -21.84 0.68
CA LYS A 2 6.83 -20.49 0.88
C LYS A 2 5.31 -20.49 0.79
N PRO A 3 4.61 -19.67 1.60
CA PRO A 3 3.17 -19.56 1.50
C PRO A 3 2.75 -18.93 0.16
N LYS A 4 1.58 -19.36 -0.34
CA LYS A 4 0.98 -18.80 -1.57
C LYS A 4 0.23 -17.53 -1.25
N LEU A 5 0.41 -16.49 -2.08
CA LEU A 5 -0.22 -15.17 -1.99
C LEU A 5 -1.04 -14.91 -3.26
N ILE A 6 -2.30 -14.53 -3.12
CA ILE A 6 -3.10 -14.01 -4.23
C ILE A 6 -3.07 -12.48 -4.25
N LEU A 7 -3.09 -11.90 -5.45
CA LEU A 7 -3.08 -10.45 -5.64
C LEU A 7 -4.47 -9.98 -6.08
N ILE A 8 -5.01 -8.99 -5.39
CA ILE A 8 -6.35 -8.46 -5.68
C ILE A 8 -6.22 -7.11 -6.39
N GLY A 9 -6.46 -7.11 -7.70
CA GLY A 9 -6.30 -6.00 -8.61
C GLY A 9 -5.13 -6.19 -9.57
N GLY A 10 -5.40 -6.27 -10.89
CA GLY A 10 -4.45 -6.57 -11.97
C GLY A 10 -4.00 -5.33 -12.78
N GLY A 11 -4.16 -4.12 -12.25
CA GLY A 11 -3.77 -2.87 -12.92
C GLY A 11 -2.26 -2.60 -12.94
N GLY A 12 -1.89 -1.39 -13.37
CA GLY A 12 -0.47 -0.98 -13.48
C GLY A 12 0.30 -1.07 -12.16
N HIS A 13 -0.34 -0.73 -11.02
CA HIS A 13 0.28 -0.84 -9.71
C HIS A 13 0.60 -2.30 -9.33
N CYS A 14 -0.23 -3.25 -9.75
CA CYS A 14 0.01 -4.67 -9.53
C CYS A 14 1.35 -5.14 -10.11
N LYS A 15 1.73 -4.65 -11.29
CA LYS A 15 3.03 -4.97 -11.91
C LYS A 15 4.21 -4.59 -11.00
N SER A 16 4.14 -3.40 -10.41
CA SER A 16 5.17 -2.95 -9.47
C SER A 16 5.13 -3.73 -8.15
N CYS A 17 3.95 -4.14 -7.69
CA CYS A 17 3.82 -4.99 -6.51
C CYS A 17 4.43 -6.38 -6.76
N ILE A 18 4.21 -6.97 -7.95
CA ILE A 18 4.79 -8.26 -8.35
C ILE A 18 6.31 -8.20 -8.23
N ASP A 19 6.95 -7.18 -8.81
CA ASP A 19 8.41 -7.03 -8.75
C ASP A 19 8.93 -6.95 -7.31
N VAL A 20 8.26 -6.22 -6.43
CA VAL A 20 8.63 -6.16 -5.01
C VAL A 20 8.49 -7.52 -4.33
N ILE A 21 7.38 -8.24 -4.56
CA ILE A 21 7.11 -9.54 -3.92
C ILE A 21 8.13 -10.59 -4.39
N GLU A 22 8.47 -10.59 -5.68
CA GLU A 22 9.48 -11.48 -6.25
C GLU A 22 10.85 -11.24 -5.61
N GLN A 23 11.25 -9.97 -5.44
CA GLN A 23 12.53 -9.61 -4.82
C GLN A 23 12.55 -9.87 -3.31
N GLU A 24 11.45 -9.60 -2.58
CA GLU A 24 11.34 -9.94 -1.16
C GLU A 24 11.40 -11.46 -0.93
N ASN A 25 10.86 -12.22 -1.88
CA ASN A 25 10.97 -13.67 -1.96
C ASN A 25 10.45 -14.45 -0.73
N LYS A 26 9.52 -13.85 0.04
CA LYS A 26 8.86 -14.49 1.18
C LYS A 26 7.63 -15.29 0.77
N PHE A 27 6.97 -14.92 -0.33
CA PHE A 27 5.75 -15.52 -0.84
C PHE A 27 5.95 -16.07 -2.25
N LEU A 28 5.10 -17.04 -2.63
CA LEU A 28 4.88 -17.46 -4.02
C LEU A 28 3.57 -16.81 -4.49
N ILE A 29 3.63 -15.99 -5.53
CA ILE A 29 2.42 -15.42 -6.14
C ILE A 29 1.67 -16.55 -6.82
N ALA A 30 0.42 -16.80 -6.39
CA ALA A 30 -0.43 -17.85 -6.95
C ALA A 30 -1.16 -17.38 -8.22
N GLY A 31 -1.48 -16.09 -8.28
CA GLY A 31 -2.17 -15.45 -9.39
C GLY A 31 -2.94 -14.21 -8.96
N ILE A 32 -3.78 -13.70 -9.86
CA ILE A 32 -4.40 -12.39 -9.77
C ILE A 32 -5.91 -12.51 -9.80
N VAL A 33 -6.58 -11.80 -8.92
CA VAL A 33 -8.03 -11.59 -8.90
C VAL A 33 -8.31 -10.21 -9.45
N ASP A 34 -9.13 -10.09 -10.49
CA ASP A 34 -9.52 -8.82 -11.08
C ASP A 34 -10.87 -8.93 -11.81
N THR A 35 -11.64 -7.86 -11.81
CA THR A 35 -12.91 -7.78 -12.55
C THR A 35 -12.72 -7.76 -14.07
N ASN A 36 -11.53 -7.39 -14.54
CA ASN A 36 -11.20 -7.39 -15.96
C ASN A 36 -10.68 -8.75 -16.42
N ARG A 37 -11.56 -9.56 -17.01
CA ARG A 37 -11.25 -10.90 -17.55
C ARG A 37 -10.25 -10.91 -18.73
N SER A 38 -9.96 -9.75 -19.32
CA SER A 38 -8.95 -9.65 -20.39
C SER A 38 -7.53 -9.87 -19.87
N ILE A 39 -7.34 -9.90 -18.54
CA ILE A 39 -6.07 -10.20 -17.90
C ILE A 39 -5.96 -11.72 -17.76
N CYS A 40 -5.67 -12.42 -18.88
CA CYS A 40 -5.44 -13.87 -18.82
C CYS A 40 -4.14 -14.21 -18.08
N ASP A 41 -3.15 -13.33 -18.21
CA ASP A 41 -1.80 -13.46 -17.65
C ASP A 41 -1.23 -12.05 -17.42
N LEU A 42 -0.66 -11.83 -16.25
CA LEU A 42 0.05 -10.61 -15.94
C LEU A 42 1.44 -10.94 -15.43
N LEU A 43 2.46 -10.68 -16.22
CA LEU A 43 3.87 -10.99 -15.90
C LEU A 43 4.09 -12.48 -15.55
N GLY A 44 3.40 -13.39 -16.24
CA GLY A 44 3.49 -14.84 -16.02
C GLY A 44 2.57 -15.38 -14.91
N TYR A 45 1.76 -14.55 -14.27
CA TYR A 45 0.83 -14.97 -13.22
C TYR A 45 -0.61 -15.09 -13.75
N PRO A 46 -1.27 -16.24 -13.52
CA PRO A 46 -2.59 -16.49 -14.07
C PRO A 46 -3.67 -15.64 -13.40
N TRP A 47 -4.73 -15.35 -14.14
CA TRP A 47 -5.97 -14.85 -13.58
C TRP A 47 -6.69 -15.99 -12.83
N LEU A 48 -7.10 -15.73 -11.58
CA LEU A 48 -7.73 -16.71 -10.69
C LEU A 48 -9.24 -16.56 -10.58
N GLY A 49 -9.80 -15.41 -10.91
CA GLY A 49 -11.22 -15.14 -10.76
C GLY A 49 -11.53 -13.65 -10.56
N HIS A 50 -12.79 -13.38 -10.25
CA HIS A 50 -13.32 -12.06 -9.90
C HIS A 50 -13.33 -11.84 -8.39
N ASP A 51 -13.66 -10.63 -7.94
CA ASP A 51 -13.81 -10.27 -6.52
C ASP A 51 -14.79 -11.22 -5.79
N ASP A 52 -15.85 -11.66 -6.48
CA ASP A 52 -16.87 -12.56 -5.93
C ASP A 52 -16.36 -13.99 -5.68
N ASP A 53 -15.27 -14.37 -6.35
CA ASP A 53 -14.65 -15.69 -6.18
C ASP A 53 -13.76 -15.77 -4.93
N LEU A 54 -13.50 -14.65 -4.25
CA LEU A 54 -12.58 -14.58 -3.10
C LEU A 54 -12.96 -15.55 -1.98
N ALA A 55 -14.27 -15.76 -1.73
CA ALA A 55 -14.72 -16.71 -0.72
C ALA A 55 -14.30 -18.17 -1.05
N ASN A 56 -14.38 -18.56 -2.32
CA ASN A 56 -13.95 -19.88 -2.79
C ASN A 56 -12.41 -19.98 -2.79
N LEU A 57 -11.72 -18.92 -3.22
CA LEU A 57 -10.27 -18.88 -3.26
C LEU A 57 -9.66 -18.96 -1.86
N LYS A 58 -10.36 -18.45 -0.83
CA LYS A 58 -9.93 -18.58 0.57
C LYS A 58 -9.79 -20.04 1.03
N LEU A 59 -10.54 -20.95 0.46
CA LEU A 59 -10.42 -22.40 0.77
C LEU A 59 -9.05 -22.98 0.35
N SER A 60 -8.37 -22.35 -0.60
CA SER A 60 -7.08 -22.80 -1.16
C SER A 60 -5.91 -21.90 -0.83
N TYR A 61 -6.16 -20.63 -0.45
CA TYR A 61 -5.15 -19.62 -0.23
C TYR A 61 -5.39 -18.85 1.07
N ASP A 62 -4.37 -18.77 1.92
CA ASP A 62 -4.47 -18.06 3.21
C ASP A 62 -4.10 -16.58 3.12
N TYR A 63 -3.30 -16.18 2.13
CA TYR A 63 -2.72 -14.85 2.06
C TYR A 63 -3.23 -14.09 0.83
N ALA A 64 -3.53 -12.80 1.02
CA ALA A 64 -3.92 -11.89 -0.04
C ALA A 64 -3.25 -10.52 0.13
N LEU A 65 -3.04 -9.81 -0.97
CA LEU A 65 -2.59 -8.42 -0.98
C LEU A 65 -3.46 -7.61 -1.94
N ILE A 66 -3.87 -6.40 -1.52
CA ILE A 66 -4.59 -5.48 -2.40
C ILE A 66 -3.58 -4.72 -3.27
N THR A 67 -3.60 -4.99 -4.57
CA THR A 67 -2.66 -4.44 -5.55
C THR A 67 -3.29 -3.37 -6.47
N ILE A 68 -4.49 -2.88 -6.10
CA ILE A 68 -5.12 -1.72 -6.74
C ILE A 68 -4.42 -0.45 -6.27
N GLY A 69 -4.04 0.42 -7.20
CA GLY A 69 -3.53 1.76 -6.88
C GLY A 69 -4.63 2.68 -6.34
N GLN A 70 -4.20 3.82 -5.78
CA GLN A 70 -5.11 4.84 -5.24
C GLN A 70 -4.61 6.22 -5.67
N ILE A 71 -5.49 7.03 -6.30
CA ILE A 71 -5.21 8.43 -6.62
C ILE A 71 -6.34 9.31 -6.07
N LYS A 72 -7.52 9.27 -6.70
CA LYS A 72 -8.65 10.15 -6.35
C LYS A 72 -9.45 9.65 -5.15
N SER A 73 -9.54 8.35 -4.94
CA SER A 73 -10.37 7.76 -3.89
C SER A 73 -9.78 6.44 -3.40
N PRO A 74 -9.78 6.20 -2.08
CA PRO A 74 -9.40 4.93 -1.49
C PRO A 74 -10.51 3.88 -1.55
N ALA A 75 -11.73 4.23 -1.96
CA ALA A 75 -12.95 3.44 -1.72
C ALA A 75 -12.85 1.98 -2.19
N ILE A 76 -12.33 1.73 -3.38
CA ILE A 76 -12.20 0.37 -3.93
C ILE A 76 -11.20 -0.44 -3.10
N ARG A 77 -10.04 0.13 -2.77
CA ARG A 77 -9.03 -0.53 -1.93
C ARG A 77 -9.59 -0.87 -0.55
N VAL A 78 -10.27 0.09 0.09
CA VAL A 78 -10.89 -0.09 1.42
C VAL A 78 -11.93 -1.20 1.38
N ARG A 79 -12.83 -1.20 0.39
CA ARG A 79 -13.85 -2.23 0.21
C ARG A 79 -13.22 -3.63 0.10
N LEU A 80 -12.25 -3.79 -0.79
CA LEU A 80 -11.61 -5.09 -1.04
C LEU A 80 -10.74 -5.55 0.13
N PHE A 81 -10.04 -4.62 0.79
CA PHE A 81 -9.28 -4.93 1.99
C PHE A 81 -10.19 -5.46 3.12
N ASN A 82 -11.29 -4.76 3.40
CA ASN A 82 -12.25 -5.17 4.42
C ASN A 82 -12.93 -6.48 4.05
N TYR A 83 -13.27 -6.68 2.78
CA TYR A 83 -13.86 -7.94 2.31
C TYR A 83 -12.89 -9.12 2.46
N ALA A 84 -11.65 -8.99 2.00
CA ALA A 84 -10.64 -10.03 2.20
C ALA A 84 -10.40 -10.31 3.68
N LYS A 85 -10.34 -9.27 4.53
CA LYS A 85 -10.21 -9.40 5.99
C LYS A 85 -11.40 -10.14 6.61
N SER A 86 -12.64 -9.85 6.18
CA SER A 86 -13.85 -10.53 6.67
C SER A 86 -13.93 -11.99 6.28
N LEU A 87 -13.36 -12.38 5.14
CA LEU A 87 -13.21 -13.77 4.71
C LEU A 87 -12.08 -14.52 5.45
N GLY A 88 -11.31 -13.83 6.30
CA GLY A 88 -10.23 -14.42 7.07
C GLY A 88 -8.91 -14.56 6.32
N PHE A 89 -8.68 -13.83 5.22
CA PHE A 89 -7.35 -13.76 4.63
C PHE A 89 -6.36 -13.07 5.56
N LYS A 90 -5.16 -13.61 5.62
CA LYS A 90 -4.00 -12.93 6.20
C LYS A 90 -3.48 -11.92 5.19
N LEU A 91 -3.36 -10.68 5.60
CA LEU A 91 -2.95 -9.56 4.76
C LEU A 91 -1.54 -9.12 5.18
N PRO A 92 -0.47 -9.68 4.60
CA PRO A 92 0.88 -9.45 5.06
C PRO A 92 1.35 -8.02 4.75
N VAL A 93 2.32 -7.54 5.53
CA VAL A 93 3.14 -6.41 5.14
C VAL A 93 4.17 -6.91 4.13
N ILE A 94 4.28 -6.25 2.98
CA ILE A 94 5.27 -6.52 1.95
C ILE A 94 6.29 -5.39 1.95
N ILE A 95 7.58 -5.74 2.05
CA ILE A 95 8.66 -4.75 2.14
C ILE A 95 9.71 -5.07 1.08
N SER A 96 9.96 -4.13 0.20
CA SER A 96 11.06 -4.25 -0.76
C SER A 96 12.39 -4.47 -0.02
N PRO A 97 13.24 -5.43 -0.44
CA PRO A 97 14.58 -5.58 0.13
C PRO A 97 15.49 -4.36 -0.13
N ARG A 98 15.07 -3.46 -1.02
CA ARG A 98 15.75 -2.19 -1.29
C ARG A 98 15.21 -1.03 -0.45
N ALA A 99 14.14 -1.23 0.33
CA ALA A 99 13.64 -0.21 1.24
C ALA A 99 14.39 -0.27 2.58
N TYR A 100 14.55 0.88 3.20
CA TYR A 100 14.96 0.93 4.60
C TYR A 100 13.74 1.14 5.49
N VAL A 101 13.52 0.24 6.41
CA VAL A 101 12.50 0.37 7.45
C VAL A 101 13.18 0.24 8.80
N SER A 102 13.11 1.29 9.61
CA SER A 102 13.67 1.27 10.96
C SER A 102 13.04 0.14 11.78
N LYS A 103 13.83 -0.57 12.56
CA LYS A 103 13.35 -1.56 13.54
C LYS A 103 12.42 -0.98 14.59
N HIS A 104 12.41 0.33 14.75
CA HIS A 104 11.56 1.07 15.69
C HIS A 104 10.27 1.59 15.02
N ALA A 105 10.11 1.45 13.70
CA ALA A 105 8.88 1.79 13.00
C ALA A 105 7.82 0.70 13.16
N LYS A 106 6.54 1.07 13.02
CA LYS A 106 5.41 0.14 13.07
C LYS A 106 4.66 0.19 11.74
N LEU A 107 4.34 -0.99 11.19
CA LEU A 107 3.62 -1.13 9.93
C LEU A 107 2.36 -1.98 10.13
N GLY A 108 1.24 -1.48 9.62
CA GLY A 108 -0.05 -2.20 9.65
C GLY A 108 -0.22 -3.21 8.51
N ASN A 109 -1.11 -4.17 8.73
CA ASN A 109 -1.39 -5.25 7.79
C ASN A 109 -1.81 -4.76 6.39
N GLY A 110 -1.42 -5.49 5.35
CA GLY A 110 -1.75 -5.18 3.95
C GLY A 110 -1.03 -3.97 3.39
N THR A 111 -0.11 -3.37 4.15
CA THR A 111 0.73 -2.27 3.68
C THR A 111 1.88 -2.78 2.82
N ILE A 112 2.15 -2.08 1.73
CA ILE A 112 3.30 -2.35 0.86
C ILE A 112 4.28 -1.19 0.90
N VAL A 113 5.57 -1.52 1.08
CA VAL A 113 6.70 -0.58 1.03
C VAL A 113 7.51 -0.89 -0.23
N MET A 114 7.50 0.05 -1.16
CA MET A 114 8.11 -0.11 -2.48
C MET A 114 9.62 0.14 -2.45
N HIS A 115 10.28 -0.05 -3.60
CA HIS A 115 11.72 0.09 -3.73
C HIS A 115 12.24 1.46 -3.29
N ASP A 116 13.38 1.47 -2.61
CA ASP A 116 14.11 2.66 -2.18
C ASP A 116 13.29 3.62 -1.27
N ALA A 117 12.14 3.19 -0.76
CA ALA A 117 11.41 3.95 0.26
C ALA A 117 12.17 3.89 1.59
N LEU A 118 12.07 4.96 2.37
CA LEU A 118 12.68 5.04 3.70
C LEU A 118 11.61 5.34 4.75
N ILE A 119 11.55 4.52 5.79
CA ILE A 119 10.68 4.73 6.95
C ILE A 119 11.55 4.80 8.19
N ASN A 120 11.59 5.99 8.82
CA ASN A 120 12.51 6.32 9.90
C ASN A 120 11.99 5.85 11.27
N ALA A 121 12.79 6.10 12.33
CA ALA A 121 12.50 5.65 13.69
C ALA A 121 11.20 6.27 14.25
N GLU A 122 10.45 5.48 15.03
CA GLU A 122 9.17 5.85 15.66
C GLU A 122 8.06 6.25 14.66
N ALA A 123 8.28 6.12 13.34
CA ALA A 123 7.23 6.31 12.36
C ALA A 123 6.17 5.19 12.49
N ILE A 124 4.90 5.57 12.35
CA ILE A 124 3.76 4.65 12.40
C ILE A 124 3.03 4.69 11.06
N VAL A 125 2.93 3.55 10.39
CA VAL A 125 2.17 3.39 9.16
C VAL A 125 1.03 2.42 9.42
N GLY A 126 -0.19 2.84 9.13
CA GLY A 126 -1.41 2.07 9.33
C GLY A 126 -1.59 0.90 8.35
N GLU A 127 -2.80 0.32 8.36
CA GLU A 127 -3.18 -0.80 7.49
C GLU A 127 -3.45 -0.33 6.06
N ASN A 128 -3.25 -1.23 5.09
CA ASN A 128 -3.62 -1.05 3.68
C ASN A 128 -3.03 0.21 3.05
N CYS A 129 -1.83 0.62 3.44
CA CYS A 129 -1.13 1.77 2.88
C CYS A 129 -0.23 1.39 1.71
N ILE A 130 0.01 2.35 0.82
CA ILE A 130 1.03 2.28 -0.23
C ILE A 130 2.11 3.30 0.12
N ILE A 131 3.29 2.82 0.51
CA ILE A 131 4.49 3.65 0.68
C ILE A 131 5.32 3.44 -0.58
N ASN A 132 5.15 4.36 -1.54
CA ASN A 132 5.59 4.14 -2.91
C ASN A 132 7.10 4.39 -3.09
N THR A 133 7.60 4.06 -4.27
CA THR A 133 9.02 4.10 -4.63
C THR A 133 9.67 5.43 -4.26
N LYS A 134 10.81 5.37 -3.56
CA LYS A 134 11.62 6.52 -3.12
C LYS A 134 10.88 7.52 -2.22
N SER A 135 9.74 7.16 -1.63
CA SER A 135 9.11 8.03 -0.63
C SER A 135 9.89 8.00 0.69
N LEU A 136 9.84 9.09 1.42
CA LEU A 136 10.51 9.26 2.71
C LEU A 136 9.46 9.55 3.79
N ILE A 137 9.44 8.71 4.82
CA ILE A 137 8.64 8.92 6.02
C ILE A 137 9.61 9.17 7.17
N GLU A 138 9.66 10.40 7.66
CA GLU A 138 10.57 10.82 8.71
C GLU A 138 10.13 10.34 10.10
N HIS A 139 11.03 10.51 11.09
CA HIS A 139 10.82 10.11 12.48
C HIS A 139 9.53 10.70 13.07
N ASP A 140 8.86 9.94 13.93
CA ASP A 140 7.62 10.33 14.61
C ASP A 140 6.42 10.62 13.69
N ALA A 141 6.58 10.49 12.37
CA ALA A 141 5.49 10.70 11.42
C ALA A 141 4.43 9.59 11.53
N VAL A 142 3.17 9.95 11.37
CA VAL A 142 2.03 9.03 11.42
C VAL A 142 1.30 9.03 10.08
N ILE A 143 1.27 7.89 9.43
CA ILE A 143 0.45 7.63 8.25
C ILE A 143 -0.72 6.75 8.69
N GLU A 144 -1.92 7.30 8.74
CA GLU A 144 -3.11 6.54 9.12
C GLU A 144 -3.51 5.52 8.04
N ASN A 145 -4.56 4.73 8.28
CA ASN A 145 -4.97 3.63 7.40
C ASN A 145 -5.34 4.11 5.99
N ASN A 146 -5.14 3.23 5.01
CA ASN A 146 -5.62 3.43 3.64
C ASN A 146 -5.02 4.66 2.93
N CYS A 147 -3.82 5.09 3.30
CA CYS A 147 -3.13 6.20 2.66
C CYS A 147 -2.25 5.73 1.50
N HIS A 148 -2.03 6.61 0.53
CA HIS A 148 -1.04 6.42 -0.51
C HIS A 148 -0.03 7.58 -0.48
N ILE A 149 1.18 7.29 -0.05
CA ILE A 149 2.33 8.20 -0.15
C ILE A 149 3.02 7.87 -1.46
N SER A 150 2.86 8.76 -2.45
CA SER A 150 3.25 8.48 -3.83
C SER A 150 4.76 8.63 -4.04
N THR A 151 5.23 8.30 -5.24
CA THR A 151 6.64 8.23 -5.61
C THR A 151 7.41 9.49 -5.22
N GLY A 152 8.49 9.33 -4.45
CA GLY A 152 9.36 10.43 -4.04
C GLY A 152 8.73 11.46 -3.09
N ALA A 153 7.52 11.23 -2.58
CA ALA A 153 6.90 12.14 -1.62
C ALA A 153 7.63 12.08 -0.27
N ILE A 154 7.70 13.20 0.43
CA ILE A 154 8.40 13.36 1.70
C ILE A 154 7.39 13.76 2.77
N ILE A 155 7.29 12.95 3.81
CA ILE A 155 6.51 13.23 5.01
C ILE A 155 7.50 13.58 6.11
N ASN A 156 7.57 14.86 6.48
CA ASN A 156 8.54 15.35 7.47
C ASN A 156 8.17 14.97 8.90
N GLY A 157 9.14 15.12 9.81
CA GLY A 157 9.06 14.65 11.19
C GLY A 157 7.82 15.12 11.93
N GLY A 158 7.16 14.19 12.65
CA GLY A 158 5.95 14.44 13.42
C GLY A 158 4.70 14.79 12.60
N ALA A 159 4.76 14.80 11.26
CA ALA A 159 3.57 15.06 10.44
C ALA A 159 2.57 13.89 10.50
N ILE A 160 1.28 14.21 10.46
CA ILE A 160 0.19 13.23 10.50
C ILE A 160 -0.60 13.27 9.20
N VAL A 161 -0.52 12.19 8.41
CA VAL A 161 -1.33 11.99 7.22
C VAL A 161 -2.56 11.17 7.60
N LYS A 162 -3.72 11.83 7.61
CA LYS A 162 -4.99 11.24 8.05
C LYS A 162 -5.52 10.21 7.05
N GLN A 163 -6.38 9.33 7.57
CA GLN A 163 -6.94 8.18 6.87
C GLN A 163 -7.43 8.48 5.46
N GLY A 164 -7.08 7.60 4.52
CA GLY A 164 -7.56 7.63 3.13
C GLY A 164 -6.93 8.70 2.25
N SER A 165 -5.96 9.46 2.76
CA SER A 165 -5.31 10.55 2.03
C SER A 165 -4.37 10.04 0.94
N PHE A 166 -4.20 10.87 -0.09
CA PHE A 166 -3.22 10.71 -1.15
C PHE A 166 -2.22 11.86 -1.11
N VAL A 167 -0.94 11.53 -0.99
CA VAL A 167 0.16 12.50 -1.10
C VAL A 167 0.85 12.29 -2.44
N GLY A 168 0.73 13.25 -3.34
CA GLY A 168 1.20 13.17 -4.73
C GLY A 168 2.72 13.06 -4.84
N SER A 169 3.18 12.59 -6.00
CA SER A 169 4.61 12.39 -6.27
C SER A 169 5.42 13.65 -6.02
N ASN A 170 6.56 13.51 -5.33
CA ASN A 170 7.46 14.62 -4.95
C ASN A 170 6.78 15.76 -4.16
N ALA A 171 5.61 15.52 -3.57
CA ALA A 171 5.05 16.46 -2.60
C ALA A 171 5.80 16.36 -1.27
N VAL A 172 5.87 17.47 -0.54
CA VAL A 172 6.55 17.56 0.75
C VAL A 172 5.58 18.12 1.79
N THR A 173 5.48 17.49 2.95
CA THR A 173 4.79 18.12 4.09
C THR A 173 5.78 18.98 4.88
N LYS A 174 5.31 20.05 5.53
CA LYS A 174 6.03 20.67 6.62
C LYS A 174 6.06 19.71 7.84
N GLU A 175 6.97 19.96 8.78
CA GLU A 175 7.06 19.23 10.04
C GLU A 175 5.80 19.45 10.89
N SER A 176 5.40 18.43 11.64
CA SER A 176 4.32 18.46 12.64
C SER A 176 2.95 18.95 12.12
N VAL A 177 2.75 18.98 10.80
CA VAL A 177 1.45 19.32 10.21
C VAL A 177 0.51 18.12 10.18
N LYS A 178 -0.79 18.38 10.06
CA LYS A 178 -1.81 17.37 9.99
C LYS A 178 -2.71 17.59 8.78
N THR A 179 -2.97 16.55 8.00
CA THR A 179 -3.96 16.59 6.91
C THR A 179 -5.36 16.35 7.45
N ASN A 180 -6.38 16.62 6.65
CA ASN A 180 -7.72 16.09 6.90
C ASN A 180 -7.84 14.66 6.35
N GLU A 181 -8.90 13.93 6.73
CA GLU A 181 -9.21 12.64 6.15
C GLU A 181 -9.49 12.76 4.64
N LYS A 182 -8.98 11.79 3.87
CA LYS A 182 -9.15 11.72 2.42
C LYS A 182 -8.60 12.93 1.65
N ASP A 183 -7.65 13.65 2.23
CA ASP A 183 -6.98 14.76 1.55
C ASP A 183 -6.27 14.30 0.29
N PHE A 184 -6.28 15.18 -0.69
CA PHE A 184 -5.54 15.03 -1.93
C PHE A 184 -4.48 16.12 -2.04
N ILE A 185 -3.23 15.78 -1.67
CA ILE A 185 -2.09 16.68 -1.80
C ILE A 185 -1.51 16.52 -3.20
N LYS A 186 -1.44 17.62 -3.96
CA LYS A 186 -0.98 17.61 -5.35
C LYS A 186 0.49 17.23 -5.46
N ALA A 187 0.85 16.58 -6.56
CA ALA A 187 2.25 16.29 -6.88
C ALA A 187 3.10 17.57 -6.93
N GLY A 188 4.34 17.49 -6.44
CA GLY A 188 5.31 18.59 -6.42
C GLY A 188 4.93 19.77 -5.53
N SER A 189 3.93 19.64 -4.66
CA SER A 189 3.50 20.73 -3.78
C SER A 189 4.13 20.66 -2.38
N LEU A 190 4.22 21.81 -1.71
CA LEU A 190 4.54 21.91 -0.29
C LEU A 190 3.23 22.06 0.51
N PHE A 191 2.92 21.06 1.33
CA PHE A 191 1.80 21.12 2.27
C PHE A 191 2.26 21.72 3.60
N LYS A 192 1.74 22.90 3.95
CA LYS A 192 2.12 23.67 5.14
C LYS A 192 1.14 23.53 6.31
N GLY A 193 0.13 22.66 6.20
CA GLY A 193 -1.00 22.61 7.11
C GLY A 193 -2.12 23.56 6.67
N TYR A 194 -3.25 23.53 7.37
CA TYR A 194 -4.37 24.43 7.17
C TYR A 194 -4.20 25.72 7.99
N ALA A 195 -4.71 26.85 7.50
CA ALA A 195 -4.43 28.19 8.01
C ALA A 195 -4.91 28.47 9.46
N ASN A 196 -5.51 27.53 10.15
CA ASN A 196 -6.08 27.71 11.50
C ASN A 196 -5.63 26.61 12.49
N GLU A 197 -4.50 25.94 12.24
CA GLU A 197 -3.89 24.99 13.19
C GLU A 197 -2.55 25.46 13.72
#